data_e0a392cb05feaecfad9826b0fb2ee9b5
#
_entry.id   e0a392cb05feaecfad9826b0fb2ee9b5
#
_cell.length_a   1.000
_cell.length_b   1.000
_cell.length_c   1.000
_cell.angle_alpha   90.00
_cell.angle_beta   90.00
_cell.angle_gamma   90.00
#
_symmetry.space_group_name_H-M   'P 1'
#
loop_
_entity.id
_entity.type
_entity.pdbx_description
1 polymer ?
#
loop_
_entity_poly.entity_id
_entity_poly.type
_entity_poly.pdbx_seq_one_letter_code
_entity_poly.pdbx_strand_id
1 'polypeptide(L)'
;MQRRLHIGGHEAKTGWEILDARPGPHVDHVGNALDLGRFEDGCFAEVYASHVLEHFDYADELPRALAEWHRVLAPGGVLRVSVPDLDILAHLLLQRHVFDVNQRFQLMRMIFGGHTHEHDHHRVGLNQDFMAAYLDRAGFTGLQRVTRHALFSDTSETVVAGTPISLNLNAYKPAMAAVRS
;
A
#
# COMPACT_ATOMS: atom_id res chain seq x y z
N MET A 1 -21.18 -9.16 9.13
CA MET A 1 -19.95 -8.37 9.35
C MET A 1 -19.50 -7.81 8.01
N GLN A 2 -19.02 -6.59 7.97
CA GLN A 2 -18.45 -6.02 6.74
C GLN A 2 -17.10 -6.69 6.48
N ARG A 3 -16.90 -7.18 5.25
CA ARG A 3 -15.64 -7.83 4.83
C ARG A 3 -14.52 -6.79 4.74
N ARG A 4 -13.29 -7.21 5.06
CA ARG A 4 -12.08 -6.39 4.93
C ARG A 4 -11.00 -7.22 4.25
N LEU A 5 -10.21 -6.61 3.38
CA LEU A 5 -9.16 -7.28 2.61
C LEU A 5 -7.78 -6.72 2.99
N HIS A 6 -6.86 -7.60 3.35
CA HIS A 6 -5.44 -7.30 3.52
C HIS A 6 -4.66 -7.87 2.33
N ILE A 7 -4.16 -6.99 1.48
CA ILE A 7 -3.36 -7.34 0.30
C ILE A 7 -1.89 -7.40 0.69
N GLY A 8 -1.21 -8.51 0.40
CA GLY A 8 0.19 -8.75 0.78
C GLY A 8 0.35 -9.11 2.25
N GLY A 9 -0.73 -9.51 2.94
CA GLY A 9 -0.73 -9.81 4.36
C GLY A 9 -0.16 -11.18 4.71
N HIS A 10 0.43 -11.26 5.92
CA HIS A 10 0.99 -12.51 6.47
C HIS A 10 0.48 -12.84 7.88
N GLU A 11 -0.25 -11.95 8.51
CA GLU A 11 -0.77 -12.06 9.87
C GLU A 11 -2.30 -12.21 9.84
N ALA A 12 -2.81 -13.32 10.37
CA ALA A 12 -4.25 -13.53 10.50
C ALA A 12 -4.87 -12.56 11.52
N LYS A 13 -6.00 -11.97 11.15
CA LYS A 13 -6.76 -11.07 12.03
C LYS A 13 -8.26 -11.25 11.83
N THR A 14 -9.00 -11.40 12.92
CA THR A 14 -10.45 -11.57 12.87
C THR A 14 -11.15 -10.48 12.05
N GLY A 15 -11.94 -10.89 11.07
CA GLY A 15 -12.69 -9.99 10.18
C GLY A 15 -11.88 -9.45 9.00
N TRP A 16 -10.67 -9.93 8.78
CA TRP A 16 -9.83 -9.66 7.62
C TRP A 16 -9.63 -10.93 6.80
N GLU A 17 -9.71 -10.80 5.49
CA GLU A 17 -9.32 -11.80 4.52
C GLU A 17 -7.97 -11.39 3.92
N ILE A 18 -7.07 -12.34 3.70
CA ILE A 18 -5.73 -12.08 3.18
C ILE A 18 -5.62 -12.55 1.74
N LEU A 19 -5.19 -11.65 0.86
CA LEU A 19 -4.78 -11.97 -0.51
C LEU A 19 -3.26 -11.78 -0.65
N ASP A 20 -2.56 -12.81 -1.10
CA ASP A 20 -1.13 -12.75 -1.42
C ASP A 20 -0.85 -13.51 -2.72
N ALA A 21 0.21 -13.11 -3.44
CA ALA A 21 0.65 -13.79 -4.65
C ALA A 21 1.18 -15.21 -4.36
N ARG A 22 1.63 -15.46 -3.14
CA ARG A 22 2.21 -16.73 -2.68
C ARG A 22 1.26 -17.42 -1.69
N PRO A 23 1.13 -18.75 -1.75
CA PRO A 23 0.38 -19.48 -0.74
C PRO A 23 1.05 -19.37 0.64
N GLY A 24 0.24 -19.32 1.69
CA GLY A 24 0.70 -19.26 3.07
C GLY A 24 -0.36 -19.72 4.06
N PRO A 25 0.00 -19.97 5.34
CA PRO A 25 -0.91 -20.55 6.33
C PRO A 25 -2.10 -19.64 6.68
N HIS A 26 -1.99 -18.35 6.38
CA HIS A 26 -3.03 -17.36 6.69
C HIS A 26 -3.58 -16.68 5.42
N VAL A 27 -3.20 -17.17 4.23
CA VAL A 27 -3.65 -16.61 2.95
C VAL A 27 -4.98 -17.27 2.57
N ASP A 28 -6.05 -16.47 2.56
CA ASP A 28 -7.39 -16.92 2.17
C ASP A 28 -7.52 -16.99 0.64
N HIS A 29 -6.82 -16.08 -0.07
CA HIS A 29 -6.89 -15.92 -1.51
C HIS A 29 -5.48 -15.84 -2.10
N VAL A 30 -5.05 -16.89 -2.80
CA VAL A 30 -3.82 -16.84 -3.59
C VAL A 30 -4.14 -16.15 -4.92
N GLY A 31 -3.44 -15.05 -5.24
CA GLY A 31 -3.68 -14.30 -6.47
C GLY A 31 -2.91 -13.00 -6.57
N ASN A 32 -2.95 -12.43 -7.76
CA ASN A 32 -2.29 -11.15 -8.03
C ASN A 32 -3.18 -9.98 -7.58
N ALA A 33 -2.60 -9.02 -6.87
CA ALA A 33 -3.29 -7.80 -6.41
C ALA A 33 -3.72 -6.87 -7.57
N LEU A 34 -3.25 -7.11 -8.79
CA LEU A 34 -3.70 -6.46 -10.04
C LEU A 34 -5.04 -7.01 -10.56
N ASP A 35 -5.45 -8.18 -10.10
CA ASP A 35 -6.66 -8.86 -10.56
C ASP A 35 -7.50 -9.33 -9.36
N LEU A 36 -8.46 -8.51 -9.00
CA LEU A 36 -9.45 -8.80 -7.97
C LEU A 36 -10.80 -9.27 -8.57
N GLY A 37 -10.82 -9.74 -9.82
CA GLY A 37 -12.03 -10.17 -10.55
C GLY A 37 -12.83 -11.27 -9.88
N ARG A 38 -12.24 -12.00 -8.92
CA ARG A 38 -12.95 -12.97 -8.06
C ARG A 38 -13.89 -12.33 -7.03
N PHE A 39 -13.75 -11.02 -6.79
CA PHE A 39 -14.56 -10.29 -5.83
C PHE A 39 -15.54 -9.40 -6.55
N GLU A 40 -16.75 -9.33 -6.01
CA GLU A 40 -17.81 -8.45 -6.50
C GLU A 40 -17.50 -6.97 -6.20
N ASP A 41 -18.09 -6.07 -6.98
CA ASP A 41 -18.01 -4.63 -6.76
C ASP A 41 -18.55 -4.27 -5.37
N GLY A 42 -17.80 -3.44 -4.65
CA GLY A 42 -18.26 -2.91 -3.37
C GLY A 42 -18.37 -3.94 -2.23
N CYS A 43 -17.72 -5.10 -2.34
CA CYS A 43 -17.85 -6.16 -1.34
C CYS A 43 -17.01 -5.96 -0.07
N PHE A 44 -16.03 -5.05 -0.07
CA PHE A 44 -15.18 -4.75 1.08
C PHE A 44 -15.45 -3.37 1.66
N ALA A 45 -15.58 -3.27 2.97
CA ALA A 45 -15.64 -1.98 3.67
C ALA A 45 -14.26 -1.33 3.82
N GLU A 46 -13.21 -2.14 3.83
CA GLU A 46 -11.84 -1.69 4.05
C GLU A 46 -10.88 -2.56 3.25
N VAL A 47 -9.91 -1.92 2.59
CA VAL A 47 -8.75 -2.55 1.96
C VAL A 47 -7.50 -2.00 2.60
N TYR A 48 -6.60 -2.86 3.02
CA TYR A 48 -5.29 -2.50 3.56
C TYR A 48 -4.18 -3.13 2.74
N ALA A 49 -3.14 -2.37 2.43
CA ALA A 49 -1.94 -2.86 1.76
C ALA A 49 -0.70 -2.12 2.31
N SER A 50 0.27 -2.89 2.77
CA SER A 50 1.54 -2.36 3.26
C SER A 50 2.69 -2.86 2.41
N HIS A 51 3.42 -1.95 1.79
CA HIS A 51 4.57 -2.23 0.94
C HIS A 51 4.24 -3.22 -0.20
N VAL A 52 3.23 -2.85 -1.00
CA VAL A 52 2.77 -3.60 -2.17
C VAL A 52 2.82 -2.75 -3.44
N LEU A 53 2.40 -1.47 -3.37
CA LEU A 53 2.23 -0.62 -4.56
C LEU A 53 3.55 -0.30 -5.27
N GLU A 54 4.65 -0.22 -4.55
CA GLU A 54 5.99 0.01 -5.09
C GLU A 54 6.50 -1.09 -6.02
N HIS A 55 5.91 -2.29 -5.95
CA HIS A 55 6.25 -3.42 -6.80
C HIS A 55 5.59 -3.36 -8.18
N PHE A 56 4.62 -2.48 -8.39
CA PHE A 56 3.90 -2.34 -9.67
C PHE A 56 4.59 -1.35 -10.60
N ASP A 57 4.52 -1.63 -11.91
CA ASP A 57 4.94 -0.67 -12.91
C ASP A 57 4.05 0.57 -12.87
N TYR A 58 4.69 1.75 -12.86
CA TYR A 58 4.00 3.04 -12.70
C TYR A 58 3.14 3.42 -13.91
N ALA A 59 3.43 2.89 -15.10
CA ALA A 59 2.76 3.29 -16.32
C ALA A 59 1.38 2.65 -16.46
N ASP A 60 1.24 1.39 -16.03
CA ASP A 60 0.02 0.61 -16.26
C ASP A 60 -0.44 -0.20 -15.03
N GLU A 61 0.45 -0.91 -14.35
CA GLU A 61 0.08 -1.82 -13.27
C GLU A 61 -0.43 -1.07 -12.04
N LEU A 62 0.25 -0.02 -11.60
CA LEU A 62 -0.15 0.78 -10.43
C LEU A 62 -1.53 1.46 -10.62
N PRO A 63 -1.83 2.11 -11.76
CA PRO A 63 -3.18 2.62 -12.03
C PRO A 63 -4.26 1.53 -12.02
N ARG A 64 -3.97 0.36 -12.62
CA ARG A 64 -4.90 -0.78 -12.65
C ARG A 64 -5.17 -1.35 -11.27
N ALA A 65 -4.13 -1.55 -10.45
CA ALA A 65 -4.27 -2.01 -9.07
C ALA A 65 -5.20 -1.07 -8.29
N LEU A 66 -4.96 0.23 -8.34
CA LEU A 66 -5.79 1.21 -7.63
C LEU A 66 -7.23 1.26 -8.14
N ALA A 67 -7.46 1.08 -9.44
CA ALA A 67 -8.81 0.98 -10.01
C ALA A 67 -9.55 -0.27 -9.50
N GLU A 68 -8.89 -1.43 -9.47
CA GLU A 68 -9.46 -2.67 -8.93
C GLU A 68 -9.73 -2.58 -7.43
N TRP A 69 -8.82 -2.00 -6.66
CA TRP A 69 -9.00 -1.79 -5.22
C TRP A 69 -10.15 -0.82 -4.94
N HIS A 70 -10.29 0.22 -5.77
CA HIS A 70 -11.45 1.11 -5.72
C HIS A 70 -12.75 0.40 -6.09
N ARG A 71 -12.76 -0.46 -7.12
CA ARG A 71 -13.93 -1.21 -7.55
C ARG A 71 -14.48 -2.09 -6.42
N VAL A 72 -13.63 -2.87 -5.76
CA VAL A 72 -14.04 -3.83 -4.71
C VAL A 72 -14.41 -3.15 -3.38
N LEU A 73 -14.01 -1.90 -3.16
CA LEU A 73 -14.44 -1.14 -1.98
C LEU A 73 -15.90 -0.73 -2.09
N ALA A 74 -16.63 -0.87 -0.99
CA ALA A 74 -17.99 -0.36 -0.84
C ALA A 74 -18.00 1.19 -0.94
N PRO A 75 -19.11 1.81 -1.39
CA PRO A 75 -19.28 3.25 -1.26
C PRO A 75 -19.08 3.70 0.19
N GLY A 76 -18.23 4.71 0.40
CA GLY A 76 -17.80 5.15 1.74
C GLY A 76 -16.71 4.28 2.37
N GLY A 77 -16.27 3.22 1.70
CA GLY A 77 -15.19 2.35 2.16
C GLY A 77 -13.82 3.05 2.17
N VAL A 78 -12.88 2.52 2.96
CA VAL A 78 -11.57 3.10 3.15
C VAL A 78 -10.48 2.21 2.56
N LEU A 79 -9.58 2.82 1.80
CA LEU A 79 -8.28 2.29 1.42
C LEU A 79 -7.23 2.81 2.39
N ARG A 80 -6.45 1.90 2.98
CA ARG A 80 -5.27 2.23 3.78
C ARG A 80 -4.03 1.66 3.11
N VAL A 81 -3.10 2.52 2.78
CA VAL A 81 -1.86 2.11 2.12
C VAL A 81 -0.65 2.60 2.88
N SER A 82 0.40 1.79 2.86
CA SER A 82 1.73 2.16 3.30
C SER A 82 2.72 1.84 2.18
N VAL A 83 3.62 2.77 1.88
CA VAL A 83 4.69 2.62 0.89
C VAL A 83 5.98 3.22 1.42
N PRO A 84 7.17 2.81 0.95
CA PRO A 84 8.41 3.52 1.23
C PRO A 84 8.27 4.99 0.80
N ASP A 85 8.52 5.94 1.72
CA ASP A 85 8.46 7.38 1.41
C ASP A 85 9.75 7.79 0.67
N LEU A 86 9.63 7.99 -0.64
CA LEU A 86 10.76 8.32 -1.50
C LEU A 86 11.47 9.60 -1.04
N ASP A 87 10.73 10.62 -0.60
CA ASP A 87 11.32 11.90 -0.19
C ASP A 87 12.15 11.73 1.08
N ILE A 88 11.64 10.96 2.06
CA ILE A 88 12.37 10.67 3.30
C ILE A 88 13.60 9.81 2.99
N LEU A 89 13.44 8.74 2.22
CA LEU A 89 14.57 7.84 1.89
C LEU A 89 15.66 8.56 1.09
N ALA A 90 15.29 9.40 0.12
CA ALA A 90 16.24 10.22 -0.63
C ALA A 90 16.95 11.24 0.28
N HIS A 91 16.21 11.88 1.19
CA HIS A 91 16.80 12.78 2.18
C HIS A 91 17.83 12.06 3.06
N LEU A 92 17.48 10.90 3.62
CA LEU A 92 18.40 10.10 4.44
C LEU A 92 19.62 9.63 3.63
N LEU A 93 19.42 9.17 2.39
CA LEU A 93 20.51 8.71 1.51
C LEU A 93 21.56 9.79 1.26
N LEU A 94 21.17 11.07 1.23
CA LEU A 94 22.08 12.19 1.01
C LEU A 94 22.86 12.61 2.28
N GLN A 95 22.50 12.10 3.46
CA GLN A 95 23.13 12.46 4.75
C GLN A 95 24.48 11.72 4.93
N ARG A 96 25.50 12.07 4.12
CA ARG A 96 26.80 11.42 4.08
C ARG A 96 27.61 11.53 5.37
N HIS A 97 27.27 12.49 6.22
CA HIS A 97 27.95 12.69 7.50
C HIS A 97 27.28 11.91 8.65
N VAL A 98 26.06 11.40 8.42
CA VAL A 98 25.28 10.63 9.41
C VAL A 98 25.39 9.13 9.13
N PHE A 99 25.31 8.75 7.85
CA PHE A 99 25.27 7.35 7.42
C PHE A 99 26.56 6.96 6.67
N ASP A 100 27.16 5.86 7.09
CA ASP A 100 28.28 5.26 6.38
C ASP A 100 27.85 4.62 5.04
N VAL A 101 28.81 4.09 4.28
CA VAL A 101 28.54 3.50 2.97
C VAL A 101 27.58 2.29 3.05
N ASN A 102 27.69 1.47 4.09
CA ASN A 102 26.87 0.26 4.25
C ASN A 102 25.43 0.65 4.62
N GLN A 103 25.27 1.58 5.54
CA GLN A 103 23.95 2.12 5.92
C GLN A 103 23.26 2.79 4.72
N ARG A 104 23.99 3.56 3.94
CA ARG A 104 23.46 4.18 2.71
C ARG A 104 23.11 3.14 1.64
N PHE A 105 23.87 2.03 1.57
CA PHE A 105 23.52 0.91 0.71
C PHE A 105 22.19 0.27 1.14
N GLN A 106 21.91 0.15 2.46
CA GLN A 106 20.60 -0.31 2.92
C GLN A 106 19.46 0.66 2.57
N LEU A 107 19.68 1.97 2.70
CA LEU A 107 18.71 2.98 2.25
C LEU A 107 18.41 2.86 0.75
N MET A 108 19.44 2.65 -0.06
CA MET A 108 19.28 2.40 -1.50
C MET A 108 18.43 1.14 -1.76
N ARG A 109 18.65 0.06 -1.01
CA ARG A 109 17.82 -1.16 -1.11
C ARG A 109 16.37 -0.92 -0.71
N MET A 110 16.09 -0.03 0.24
CA MET A 110 14.72 0.36 0.60
C MET A 110 14.03 1.14 -0.54
N ILE A 111 14.79 1.85 -1.37
CA ILE A 111 14.27 2.56 -2.55
C ILE A 111 14.02 1.59 -3.71
N PHE A 112 14.94 0.67 -3.99
CA PHE A 112 14.91 -0.18 -5.19
C PHE A 112 14.45 -1.62 -4.94
N GLY A 113 14.18 -1.99 -3.68
CA GLY A 113 13.86 -3.35 -3.26
C GLY A 113 15.10 -4.14 -2.84
N GLY A 114 14.88 -5.23 -2.14
CA GLY A 114 15.95 -6.10 -1.64
C GLY A 114 16.54 -7.01 -2.69
N HIS A 115 15.82 -7.27 -3.79
CA HIS A 115 16.14 -8.19 -4.89
C HIS A 115 16.43 -9.62 -4.39
N THR A 116 15.72 -10.06 -3.36
CA THR A 116 15.89 -11.39 -2.75
C THR A 116 15.06 -12.47 -3.44
N HIS A 117 14.01 -12.07 -4.16
CA HIS A 117 13.16 -12.91 -5.00
C HIS A 117 12.48 -12.06 -6.10
N GLU A 118 11.78 -12.70 -7.03
CA GLU A 118 11.21 -12.05 -8.22
C GLU A 118 10.22 -10.91 -7.93
N HIS A 119 9.54 -10.95 -6.78
CA HIS A 119 8.59 -9.90 -6.37
C HIS A 119 9.21 -8.85 -5.44
N ASP A 120 10.53 -8.88 -5.18
CA ASP A 120 11.23 -7.97 -4.25
C ASP A 120 11.98 -6.85 -5.00
N HIS A 121 11.43 -6.44 -6.14
CA HIS A 121 11.90 -5.30 -6.92
C HIS A 121 10.92 -4.15 -6.80
N HIS A 122 11.39 -2.98 -6.38
CA HIS A 122 10.58 -1.77 -6.43
C HIS A 122 10.69 -1.14 -7.82
N ARG A 123 9.56 -1.04 -8.51
CA ARG A 123 9.47 -0.53 -9.89
C ARG A 123 9.11 0.95 -9.94
N VAL A 124 8.68 1.50 -8.80
CA VAL A 124 8.34 2.91 -8.65
C VAL A 124 8.73 3.43 -7.27
N GLY A 125 9.24 4.66 -7.21
CA GLY A 125 9.38 5.41 -5.97
C GLY A 125 8.15 6.29 -5.75
N LEU A 126 7.55 6.19 -4.57
CA LEU A 126 6.30 6.88 -4.24
C LEU A 126 6.53 7.89 -3.12
N ASN A 127 5.93 9.06 -3.26
CA ASN A 127 5.82 10.09 -2.24
C ASN A 127 4.38 10.57 -2.12
N GLN A 128 4.11 11.51 -1.24
CA GLN A 128 2.75 11.99 -0.99
C GLN A 128 2.10 12.59 -2.23
N ASP A 129 2.83 13.38 -3.02
CA ASP A 129 2.28 14.06 -4.20
C ASP A 129 1.95 13.06 -5.32
N PHE A 130 2.83 12.08 -5.56
CA PHE A 130 2.59 11.03 -6.54
C PHE A 130 1.41 10.16 -6.13
N MET A 131 1.37 9.74 -4.87
CA MET A 131 0.24 8.96 -4.35
C MET A 131 -1.08 9.74 -4.44
N ALA A 132 -1.08 11.04 -4.13
CA ALA A 132 -2.28 11.87 -4.27
C ALA A 132 -2.78 11.89 -5.71
N ALA A 133 -1.89 12.06 -6.69
CA ALA A 133 -2.26 12.05 -8.10
C ALA A 133 -2.80 10.69 -8.59
N TYR A 134 -2.20 9.58 -8.16
CA TYR A 134 -2.69 8.24 -8.52
C TYR A 134 -4.03 7.91 -7.87
N LEU A 135 -4.20 8.25 -6.60
CA LEU A 135 -5.44 8.00 -5.87
C LEU A 135 -6.62 8.84 -6.41
N ASP A 136 -6.36 10.12 -6.73
CA ASP A 136 -7.37 10.99 -7.36
C ASP A 136 -7.81 10.43 -8.73
N ARG A 137 -6.88 10.03 -9.58
CA ARG A 137 -7.18 9.41 -10.88
C ARG A 137 -7.97 8.10 -10.76
N ALA A 138 -7.75 7.34 -9.70
CA ALA A 138 -8.50 6.12 -9.40
C ALA A 138 -9.89 6.38 -8.78
N GLY A 139 -10.24 7.66 -8.51
CA GLY A 139 -11.54 8.06 -7.97
C GLY A 139 -11.62 8.11 -6.45
N PHE A 140 -10.51 8.01 -5.74
CA PHE A 140 -10.46 8.18 -4.30
C PHE A 140 -10.53 9.64 -3.89
N THR A 141 -11.07 9.91 -2.71
CA THR A 141 -11.20 11.25 -2.12
C THR A 141 -10.77 11.25 -0.66
N GLY A 142 -10.70 12.42 -0.05
CA GLY A 142 -10.46 12.55 1.40
C GLY A 142 -9.10 12.02 1.85
N LEU A 143 -8.06 12.20 1.03
CA LEU A 143 -6.69 11.73 1.33
C LEU A 143 -6.19 12.30 2.66
N GLN A 144 -5.71 11.42 3.53
CA GLN A 144 -5.17 11.77 4.84
C GLN A 144 -3.86 11.04 5.08
N ARG A 145 -2.78 11.78 5.39
CA ARG A 145 -1.56 11.18 5.92
C ARG A 145 -1.74 10.87 7.41
N VAL A 146 -1.35 9.68 7.82
CA VAL A 146 -1.37 9.22 9.22
C VAL A 146 0.03 8.78 9.64
N THR A 147 0.31 8.82 10.93
CA THR A 147 1.63 8.40 11.45
C THR A 147 1.80 6.88 11.34
N ARG A 148 0.73 6.14 11.56
CA ARG A 148 0.68 4.67 11.46
C ARG A 148 -0.77 4.20 11.35
N HIS A 149 -0.99 3.03 10.79
CA HIS A 149 -2.31 2.39 10.77
C HIS A 149 -2.60 1.57 12.03
N ALA A 150 -1.57 1.02 12.67
CA ALA A 150 -1.66 0.16 13.87
C ALA A 150 -2.64 -1.01 13.69
N LEU A 151 -2.70 -1.57 12.49
CA LEU A 151 -3.59 -2.68 12.16
C LEU A 151 -2.88 -4.03 12.24
N PHE A 152 -1.67 -4.10 11.74
CA PHE A 152 -0.84 -5.31 11.67
C PHE A 152 0.59 -4.97 12.09
N SER A 153 1.35 -6.00 12.46
CA SER A 153 2.79 -5.86 12.71
C SER A 153 3.54 -6.07 11.38
N ASP A 154 3.80 -4.97 10.67
CA ASP A 154 4.40 -5.01 9.33
C ASP A 154 5.39 -3.86 9.09
N THR A 155 5.87 -3.73 7.86
CA THR A 155 6.88 -2.74 7.46
C THR A 155 6.41 -1.28 7.51
N SER A 156 5.10 -1.02 7.68
CA SER A 156 4.54 0.33 7.76
C SER A 156 5.06 1.16 8.95
N GLU A 157 5.59 0.48 9.97
CA GLU A 157 6.16 1.11 11.18
C GLU A 157 7.69 1.13 11.20
N THR A 158 8.35 0.85 10.07
CA THR A 158 9.81 0.83 9.98
C THR A 158 10.42 2.20 10.26
N VAL A 159 11.45 2.22 11.12
CA VAL A 159 12.16 3.45 11.54
C VAL A 159 13.66 3.29 11.25
N VAL A 160 14.27 4.29 10.64
CA VAL A 160 15.72 4.37 10.40
C VAL A 160 16.28 5.60 11.10
N ALA A 161 17.23 5.40 12.01
CA ALA A 161 17.84 6.47 12.80
C ALA A 161 16.82 7.45 13.43
N GLY A 162 15.72 6.90 13.99
CA GLY A 162 14.65 7.68 14.61
C GLY A 162 13.64 8.29 13.64
N THR A 163 13.80 8.09 12.33
CA THR A 163 12.91 8.62 11.30
C THR A 163 12.02 7.52 10.73
N PRO A 164 10.67 7.60 10.85
CA PRO A 164 9.75 6.72 10.13
C PRO A 164 9.95 6.87 8.63
N ILE A 165 10.10 5.74 7.91
CA ILE A 165 10.43 5.76 6.48
C ILE A 165 9.25 5.36 5.59
N SER A 166 8.10 5.09 6.17
CA SER A 166 6.89 4.74 5.43
C SER A 166 5.92 5.91 5.33
N LEU A 167 5.37 6.11 4.15
CA LEU A 167 4.25 7.01 3.89
C LEU A 167 2.96 6.23 4.12
N ASN A 168 2.24 6.56 5.18
CA ASN A 168 0.97 5.95 5.55
C ASN A 168 -0.19 6.87 5.17
N LEU A 169 -1.12 6.39 4.32
CA LEU A 169 -2.21 7.16 3.78
C LEU A 169 -3.55 6.43 3.93
N ASN A 170 -4.60 7.18 4.29
CA ASN A 170 -5.99 6.79 4.13
C ASN A 170 -6.59 7.54 2.94
N ALA A 171 -7.39 6.83 2.13
CA ALA A 171 -8.19 7.42 1.06
C ALA A 171 -9.57 6.74 1.04
N TYR A 172 -10.58 7.41 0.56
CA TYR A 172 -11.96 6.94 0.68
C TYR A 172 -12.60 6.83 -0.70
N LYS A 173 -13.34 5.73 -0.92
CA LYS A 173 -14.28 5.67 -2.04
C LYS A 173 -15.46 6.59 -1.71
N PRO A 174 -15.87 7.51 -2.61
CA PRO A 174 -17.02 8.37 -2.36
C PRO A 174 -18.26 7.56 -1.96
N ALA A 175 -19.01 8.04 -0.97
CA ALA A 175 -20.31 7.49 -0.67
C ALA A 175 -21.26 7.74 -1.85
N MET A 176 -22.22 6.83 -2.08
CA MET A 176 -23.26 7.09 -3.05
C MET A 176 -24.01 8.37 -2.65
N ALA A 177 -24.17 9.30 -3.59
CA ALA A 177 -25.04 10.45 -3.36
C ALA A 177 -26.43 9.93 -3.01
N ALA A 178 -27.00 10.42 -1.89
CA ALA A 178 -28.39 10.12 -1.58
C ALA A 178 -29.26 10.61 -2.75
N VAL A 179 -29.93 9.70 -3.43
CA VAL A 179 -30.95 10.07 -4.43
C VAL A 179 -32.02 10.85 -3.65
N ARG A 180 -32.04 12.17 -3.82
CA ARG A 180 -33.15 12.99 -3.28
C ARG A 180 -34.37 12.64 -4.12
N SER A 181 -35.24 11.86 -3.52
CA SER A 181 -36.59 11.59 -4.03
C SER A 181 -37.50 12.83 -3.90
#